data_3ca172b5d70805c7acead676b1ed1cfd
#
_entry.id   3ca172b5d70805c7acead676b1ed1cfd
#
_cell.length_a   1.000
_cell.length_b   1.000
_cell.length_c   1.000
_cell.angle_alpha   90.00
_cell.angle_beta   90.00
_cell.angle_gamma   90.00
#
_symmetry.space_group_name_H-M   'P 1'
#
loop_
_entity.id
_entity.type
_entity.pdbx_description
1 polymer ?
#
loop_
_entity_poly.entity_id
_entity_poly.type
_entity_poly.pdbx_seq_one_letter_code
_entity_poly.pdbx_strand_id
1 'polypeptide(L)'
;IMSLTMYAGAGQYMAVGLFASGASFGAIAIAQLLLNIRHIVYGLSLIEKFKDVGKWKPYLIFALTDETYALMTTTPLPKNESPGIFYGTIALLNQSYWILGSLIGAIAGTLIPFDFAGVDFALTSLFAVLLIEQVKKSKDFIPPIVGICSTIMCISLSRLGFISVDNI
;
A
#
# COMPACT_ATOMS: atom_id res chain seq x y z
N ILE A 1 -11.60 6.86 11.52
CA ILE A 1 -11.22 5.70 12.35
C ILE A 1 -10.49 4.67 11.50
N MET A 2 -11.02 4.22 10.35
CA MET A 2 -10.33 3.25 9.48
C MET A 2 -8.91 3.68 9.12
N SER A 3 -8.68 4.92 8.75
CA SER A 3 -7.35 5.45 8.39
C SER A 3 -6.32 5.45 9.54
N LEU A 4 -6.79 5.35 10.78
CA LEU A 4 -5.93 5.21 11.97
C LEU A 4 -5.57 3.75 12.27
N THR A 5 -6.54 2.85 12.12
CA THR A 5 -6.40 1.44 12.51
C THR A 5 -5.94 0.54 11.36
N MET A 6 -6.36 0.86 10.13
CA MET A 6 -6.00 0.15 8.92
C MET A 6 -5.16 1.08 8.03
N TYR A 7 -3.87 1.15 8.30
CA TYR A 7 -2.94 1.99 7.55
C TYR A 7 -2.45 1.25 6.28
N ALA A 8 -3.39 0.95 5.38
CA ALA A 8 -3.13 0.29 4.10
C ALA A 8 -4.16 0.80 3.07
N GLY A 9 -3.73 1.64 2.12
CA GLY A 9 -4.61 2.31 1.16
C GLY A 9 -5.48 1.34 0.37
N ALA A 10 -4.88 0.40 -0.35
CA ALA A 10 -5.59 -0.60 -1.11
C ALA A 10 -6.48 -1.49 -0.23
N GLY A 11 -6.01 -1.83 0.99
CA GLY A 11 -6.80 -2.60 1.96
C GLY A 11 -8.04 -1.85 2.42
N GLN A 12 -7.92 -0.56 2.73
CA GLN A 12 -9.04 0.28 3.14
C GLN A 12 -10.07 0.41 2.02
N TYR A 13 -9.63 0.63 0.79
CA TYR A 13 -10.49 0.75 -0.38
C TYR A 13 -11.29 -0.55 -0.63
N MET A 14 -10.60 -1.70 -0.65
CA MET A 14 -11.23 -3.01 -0.80
C MET A 14 -12.20 -3.31 0.35
N ALA A 15 -11.84 -2.99 1.60
CA ALA A 15 -12.72 -3.23 2.74
C ALA A 15 -14.04 -2.47 2.62
N VAL A 16 -14.01 -1.20 2.19
CA VAL A 16 -15.23 -0.42 1.98
C VAL A 16 -16.13 -1.05 0.93
N GLY A 17 -15.56 -1.49 -0.20
CA GLY A 17 -16.31 -2.19 -1.26
C GLY A 17 -16.94 -3.50 -0.78
N LEU A 18 -16.17 -4.33 -0.07
CA LEU A 18 -16.65 -5.61 0.46
C LEU A 18 -17.72 -5.44 1.54
N PHE A 19 -17.60 -4.42 2.41
CA PHE A 19 -18.66 -4.09 3.37
C PHE A 19 -19.93 -3.61 2.66
N ALA A 20 -19.79 -2.77 1.64
CA ALA A 20 -20.94 -2.28 0.85
C ALA A 20 -21.64 -3.39 0.09
N SER A 21 -20.93 -4.41 -0.38
CA SER A 21 -21.51 -5.59 -1.06
C SER A 21 -22.11 -6.61 -0.11
N GLY A 22 -21.99 -6.41 1.23
CA GLY A 22 -22.52 -7.37 2.22
C GLY A 22 -21.69 -8.64 2.36
N ALA A 23 -20.42 -8.61 1.99
CA ALA A 23 -19.52 -9.76 2.11
C ALA A 23 -19.39 -10.23 3.56
N SER A 24 -19.21 -11.53 3.78
CA SER A 24 -19.02 -12.09 5.12
C SER A 24 -17.69 -11.61 5.74
N PHE A 25 -17.66 -11.49 7.07
CA PHE A 25 -16.41 -11.09 7.77
C PHE A 25 -15.24 -12.01 7.47
N GLY A 26 -15.50 -13.31 7.28
CA GLY A 26 -14.47 -14.27 6.89
C GLY A 26 -13.88 -13.98 5.51
N ALA A 27 -14.73 -13.67 4.52
CA ALA A 27 -14.30 -13.32 3.18
C ALA A 27 -13.47 -12.02 3.21
N ILE A 28 -13.91 -11.00 3.96
CA ILE A 28 -13.19 -9.74 4.13
C ILE A 28 -11.80 -9.99 4.77
N ALA A 29 -11.75 -10.82 5.82
CA ALA A 29 -10.49 -11.14 6.50
C ALA A 29 -9.50 -11.85 5.58
N ILE A 30 -9.95 -12.83 4.80
CA ILE A 30 -9.11 -13.56 3.84
C ILE A 30 -8.63 -12.62 2.73
N ALA A 31 -9.52 -11.81 2.15
CA ALA A 31 -9.16 -10.85 1.12
C ALA A 31 -8.11 -9.84 1.62
N GLN A 32 -8.29 -9.32 2.85
CA GLN A 32 -7.33 -8.42 3.48
C GLN A 32 -5.98 -9.09 3.76
N LEU A 33 -5.99 -10.35 4.22
CA LEU A 33 -4.76 -11.09 4.45
C LEU A 33 -3.97 -11.28 3.13
N LEU A 34 -4.65 -11.72 2.08
CA LEU A 34 -4.04 -11.93 0.76
C LEU A 34 -3.49 -10.63 0.17
N LEU A 35 -4.25 -9.54 0.26
CA LEU A 35 -3.82 -8.23 -0.23
C LEU A 35 -2.58 -7.72 0.51
N ASN A 36 -2.54 -7.92 1.84
CA ASN A 36 -1.50 -7.38 2.70
C ASN A 36 -0.29 -8.31 2.88
N ILE A 37 -0.27 -9.49 2.27
CA ILE A 37 0.87 -10.43 2.34
C ILE A 37 2.18 -9.78 1.85
N ARG A 38 2.10 -8.82 0.95
CA ARG A 38 3.23 -8.01 0.46
C ARG A 38 3.99 -7.29 1.58
N HIS A 39 3.30 -6.88 2.66
CA HIS A 39 3.94 -6.22 3.80
C HIS A 39 4.93 -7.13 4.54
N ILE A 40 4.74 -8.45 4.48
CA ILE A 40 5.69 -9.44 5.00
C ILE A 40 7.00 -9.34 4.21
N VAL A 41 6.92 -9.27 2.89
CA VAL A 41 8.09 -9.15 2.00
C VAL A 41 8.83 -7.83 2.26
N TYR A 42 8.09 -6.73 2.43
CA TYR A 42 8.68 -5.44 2.79
C TYR A 42 9.40 -5.49 4.13
N GLY A 43 8.76 -6.07 5.14
CA GLY A 43 9.36 -6.26 6.47
C GLY A 43 10.64 -7.08 6.41
N LEU A 44 10.65 -8.18 5.66
CA LEU A 44 11.83 -9.02 5.47
C LEU A 44 13.01 -8.25 4.83
N SER A 45 12.74 -7.43 3.82
CA SER A 45 13.78 -6.65 3.13
C SER A 45 14.35 -5.50 3.99
N LEU A 46 13.60 -5.04 5.00
CA LEU A 46 14.02 -3.95 5.90
C LEU A 46 14.60 -4.43 7.24
N ILE A 47 14.71 -5.74 7.46
CA ILE A 47 15.21 -6.31 8.74
C ILE A 47 16.56 -5.69 9.12
N GLU A 48 17.49 -5.61 8.17
CA GLU A 48 18.83 -5.04 8.42
C GLU A 48 18.75 -3.56 8.81
N LYS A 49 17.91 -2.77 8.13
CA LYS A 49 17.74 -1.33 8.42
C LYS A 49 17.06 -1.10 9.77
N PHE A 50 16.26 -2.06 10.24
CA PHE A 50 15.51 -1.96 11.51
C PHE A 50 16.22 -2.59 12.70
N LYS A 51 17.49 -3.02 12.56
CA LYS A 51 18.27 -3.55 13.70
C LYS A 51 18.48 -2.49 14.77
N ASP A 52 18.84 -1.28 14.38
CA ASP A 52 19.27 -0.22 15.28
C ASP A 52 18.24 0.89 15.51
N VAL A 53 16.97 0.64 15.18
CA VAL A 53 15.89 1.65 15.36
C VAL A 53 15.32 1.70 16.79
N GLY A 54 15.73 0.78 17.66
CA GLY A 54 15.35 0.77 19.09
C GLY A 54 13.83 0.70 19.30
N LYS A 55 13.31 1.62 20.13
CA LYS A 55 11.89 1.65 20.53
C LYS A 55 10.92 1.98 19.40
N TRP A 56 11.41 2.48 18.27
CA TRP A 56 10.58 2.79 17.09
C TRP A 56 10.16 1.56 16.31
N LYS A 57 10.80 0.40 16.54
CA LYS A 57 10.58 -0.81 15.76
C LYS A 57 9.12 -1.26 15.65
N PRO A 58 8.32 -1.35 16.74
CA PRO A 58 6.91 -1.77 16.63
C PRO A 58 6.08 -0.82 15.77
N TYR A 59 6.32 0.49 15.93
CA TYR A 59 5.63 1.50 15.15
C TYR A 59 6.02 1.45 13.66
N LEU A 60 7.30 1.29 13.35
CA LEU A 60 7.79 1.18 11.98
C LEU A 60 7.24 -0.05 11.26
N ILE A 61 7.06 -1.16 11.96
CA ILE A 61 6.43 -2.36 11.39
C ILE A 61 4.96 -2.10 11.09
N PHE A 62 4.23 -1.45 11.99
CA PHE A 62 2.82 -1.08 11.78
C PHE A 62 2.65 -0.07 10.63
N ALA A 63 3.51 0.95 10.58
CA ALA A 63 3.44 2.04 9.61
C ALA A 63 4.10 1.73 8.25
N LEU A 64 4.39 0.46 7.97
CA LEU A 64 5.04 0.04 6.74
C LEU A 64 4.01 -0.08 5.62
N THR A 65 3.90 0.95 4.80
CA THR A 65 3.10 0.97 3.55
C THR A 65 4.01 0.93 2.34
N ASP A 66 3.42 0.85 1.14
CA ASP A 66 4.18 0.86 -0.13
C ASP A 66 5.02 2.15 -0.25
N GLU A 67 4.43 3.29 0.08
CA GLU A 67 5.08 4.62 0.03
C GLU A 67 6.18 4.71 1.09
N THR A 68 5.89 4.29 2.32
CA THR A 68 6.88 4.30 3.41
C THR A 68 8.06 3.38 3.07
N TYR A 69 7.79 2.20 2.54
CA TYR A 69 8.81 1.28 2.06
C TYR A 69 9.67 1.90 0.96
N ALA A 70 9.04 2.50 -0.06
CA ALA A 70 9.73 3.17 -1.15
C ALA A 70 10.66 4.27 -0.62
N LEU A 71 10.18 5.15 0.26
CA LEU A 71 10.99 6.20 0.87
C LEU A 71 12.15 5.63 1.70
N MET A 72 11.90 4.64 2.55
CA MET A 72 12.95 4.04 3.40
C MET A 72 14.02 3.31 2.60
N THR A 73 13.68 2.76 1.44
CA THR A 73 14.66 2.08 0.57
C THR A 73 15.43 3.06 -0.31
N THR A 74 14.80 4.17 -0.71
CA THR A 74 15.40 5.13 -1.63
C THR A 74 16.19 6.22 -0.94
N THR A 75 15.81 6.62 0.27
CA THR A 75 16.45 7.72 0.98
C THR A 75 17.63 7.20 1.83
N PRO A 76 18.85 7.68 1.61
CA PRO A 76 20.00 7.30 2.42
C PRO A 76 19.88 7.91 3.81
N LEU A 77 20.28 7.15 4.84
CA LEU A 77 20.36 7.65 6.21
C LEU A 77 21.47 8.72 6.29
N PRO A 78 21.20 9.93 6.81
CA PRO A 78 22.22 10.94 7.03
C PRO A 78 23.26 10.45 8.06
N LYS A 79 24.54 10.85 7.87
CA LYS A 79 25.66 10.30 8.65
C LYS A 79 25.60 10.54 10.16
N ASN A 80 24.86 11.55 10.62
CA ASN A 80 24.82 11.94 12.03
C ASN A 80 23.44 11.74 12.68
N GLU A 81 22.52 11.06 12.00
CA GLU A 81 21.16 10.86 12.48
C GLU A 81 20.93 9.46 13.06
N SER A 82 20.09 9.39 14.09
CA SER A 82 19.63 8.11 14.63
C SER A 82 18.70 7.43 13.65
N PRO A 83 18.94 6.15 13.28
CA PRO A 83 18.06 5.41 12.36
C PRO A 83 16.60 5.40 12.83
N GLY A 84 16.37 5.23 14.12
CA GLY A 84 15.02 5.20 14.68
C GLY A 84 14.26 6.52 14.52
N ILE A 85 14.93 7.65 14.78
CA ILE A 85 14.31 8.98 14.62
C ILE A 85 14.07 9.27 13.15
N PHE A 86 15.04 9.00 12.30
CA PHE A 86 14.93 9.28 10.87
C PHE A 86 13.78 8.49 10.21
N TYR A 87 13.79 7.16 10.36
CA TYR A 87 12.72 6.34 9.79
C TYR A 87 11.37 6.55 10.51
N GLY A 88 11.40 6.81 11.82
CA GLY A 88 10.21 7.16 12.58
C GLY A 88 9.55 8.44 12.09
N THR A 89 10.33 9.47 11.79
CA THR A 89 9.83 10.74 11.24
C THR A 89 9.20 10.53 9.85
N ILE A 90 9.84 9.76 8.98
CA ILE A 90 9.27 9.43 7.66
C ILE A 90 7.90 8.74 7.82
N ALA A 91 7.83 7.74 8.69
CA ALA A 91 6.60 7.00 8.94
C ALA A 91 5.49 7.88 9.54
N LEU A 92 5.84 8.73 10.53
CA LEU A 92 4.91 9.68 11.14
C LEU A 92 4.36 10.71 10.15
N LEU A 93 5.21 11.29 9.32
CA LEU A 93 4.79 12.25 8.31
C LEU A 93 3.85 11.59 7.29
N ASN A 94 4.21 10.42 6.78
CA ASN A 94 3.37 9.66 5.86
C ASN A 94 1.99 9.36 6.47
N GLN A 95 1.95 8.85 7.69
CA GLN A 95 0.70 8.55 8.37
C GLN A 95 -0.13 9.82 8.63
N SER A 96 0.52 10.91 9.02
CA SER A 96 -0.16 12.19 9.23
C SER A 96 -0.79 12.71 7.94
N TYR A 97 -0.07 12.67 6.83
CA TYR A 97 -0.62 13.06 5.52
C TYR A 97 -1.76 12.18 5.08
N TRP A 98 -1.66 10.86 5.33
CA TRP A 98 -2.73 9.92 5.05
C TRP A 98 -4.01 10.23 5.83
N ILE A 99 -3.89 10.49 7.13
CA ILE A 99 -5.03 10.81 7.99
C ILE A 99 -5.65 12.15 7.58
N LEU A 100 -4.81 13.18 7.38
CA LEU A 100 -5.27 14.50 6.96
C LEU A 100 -5.95 14.47 5.58
N GLY A 101 -5.34 13.77 4.62
CA GLY A 101 -5.91 13.59 3.29
C GLY A 101 -7.25 12.85 3.33
N SER A 102 -7.37 11.80 4.14
CA SER A 102 -8.62 11.07 4.34
C SER A 102 -9.71 11.95 4.98
N LEU A 103 -9.33 12.81 5.94
CA LEU A 103 -10.26 13.73 6.58
C LEU A 103 -10.74 14.81 5.62
N ILE A 104 -9.81 15.43 4.90
CA ILE A 104 -10.12 16.46 3.90
C ILE A 104 -11.00 15.88 2.80
N GLY A 105 -10.65 14.69 2.29
CA GLY A 105 -11.42 14.00 1.26
C GLY A 105 -12.84 13.64 1.74
N ALA A 106 -12.99 13.19 2.98
CA ALA A 106 -14.30 12.90 3.55
C ALA A 106 -15.18 14.15 3.66
N ILE A 107 -14.62 15.28 4.13
CA ILE A 107 -15.32 16.55 4.24
C ILE A 107 -15.66 17.08 2.84
N ALA A 108 -14.71 17.09 1.92
CA ALA A 108 -14.93 17.56 0.56
C ALA A 108 -16.02 16.73 -0.16
N GLY A 109 -16.01 15.41 0.01
CA GLY A 109 -17.01 14.53 -0.59
C GLY A 109 -18.43 14.73 -0.05
N THR A 110 -18.59 15.29 1.14
CA THR A 110 -19.93 15.63 1.68
C THR A 110 -20.40 17.03 1.30
N LEU A 111 -19.47 17.95 1.05
CA LEU A 111 -19.80 19.37 0.80
C LEU A 111 -19.91 19.70 -0.69
N ILE A 112 -19.19 19.00 -1.54
CA ILE A 112 -19.10 19.28 -2.96
C ILE A 112 -19.85 18.18 -3.71
N PRO A 113 -20.95 18.49 -4.47
CA PRO A 113 -21.60 17.53 -5.35
C PRO A 113 -20.74 17.33 -6.59
N PHE A 114 -19.61 16.62 -6.43
CA PHE A 114 -18.65 16.35 -7.47
C PHE A 114 -18.84 14.91 -7.97
N ASP A 115 -18.80 14.74 -9.29
CA ASP A 115 -18.69 13.41 -9.85
C ASP A 115 -17.24 12.92 -9.69
N PHE A 116 -17.06 11.94 -8.84
CA PHE A 116 -15.75 11.33 -8.57
C PHE A 116 -15.33 10.30 -9.64
N ALA A 117 -16.02 10.24 -10.76
CA ALA A 117 -15.64 9.39 -11.87
C ALA A 117 -14.19 9.70 -12.32
N GLY A 118 -13.34 8.69 -12.27
CA GLY A 118 -11.91 8.82 -12.59
C GLY A 118 -10.96 9.08 -11.43
N VAL A 119 -11.46 9.39 -10.22
CA VAL A 119 -10.60 9.49 -9.01
C VAL A 119 -9.92 8.14 -8.71
N ASP A 120 -10.57 7.03 -9.04
CA ASP A 120 -10.00 5.68 -8.92
C ASP A 120 -8.69 5.52 -9.71
N PHE A 121 -8.50 6.30 -10.78
CA PHE A 121 -7.28 6.30 -11.55
C PHE A 121 -6.08 6.87 -10.77
N ALA A 122 -6.30 7.67 -9.73
CA ALA A 122 -5.23 8.23 -8.92
C ALA A 122 -4.37 7.14 -8.26
N LEU A 123 -5.00 6.07 -7.76
CA LEU A 123 -4.29 4.93 -7.17
C LEU A 123 -3.49 4.17 -8.24
N THR A 124 -4.06 3.94 -9.40
CA THR A 124 -3.37 3.28 -10.52
C THR A 124 -2.18 4.10 -10.99
N SER A 125 -2.33 5.42 -11.10
CA SER A 125 -1.24 6.32 -11.50
C SER A 125 -0.12 6.35 -10.47
N LEU A 126 -0.44 6.32 -9.17
CA LEU A 126 0.55 6.23 -8.09
C LEU A 126 1.40 4.97 -8.24
N PHE A 127 0.78 3.80 -8.40
CA PHE A 127 1.52 2.56 -8.59
C PHE A 127 2.35 2.55 -9.89
N ALA A 128 1.85 3.16 -10.96
CA ALA A 128 2.62 3.31 -12.20
C ALA A 128 3.88 4.17 -11.99
N VAL A 129 3.78 5.28 -11.28
CA VAL A 129 4.92 6.14 -10.95
C VAL A 129 5.93 5.40 -10.08
N LEU A 130 5.47 4.72 -9.01
CA LEU A 130 6.35 3.94 -8.14
C LEU A 130 7.09 2.84 -8.90
N LEU A 131 6.40 2.15 -9.81
CA LEU A 131 7.02 1.13 -10.67
C LEU A 131 8.10 1.73 -11.56
N ILE A 132 7.81 2.87 -12.22
CA ILE A 132 8.77 3.57 -13.09
C ILE A 132 10.00 4.00 -12.30
N GLU A 133 9.81 4.59 -11.11
CA GLU A 133 10.93 5.02 -10.26
C GLU A 133 11.77 3.83 -9.80
N GLN A 134 11.14 2.75 -9.40
CA GLN A 134 11.82 1.53 -8.96
C GLN A 134 12.66 0.90 -10.08
N VAL A 135 12.11 0.81 -11.29
CA VAL A 135 12.82 0.31 -12.47
C VAL A 135 13.99 1.21 -12.84
N LYS A 136 13.79 2.54 -12.84
CA LYS A 136 14.87 3.50 -13.12
C LYS A 136 16.02 3.38 -12.13
N LYS A 137 15.73 3.10 -10.86
CA LYS A 137 16.72 3.01 -9.81
C LYS A 137 17.46 1.66 -9.79
N SER A 138 16.72 0.56 -9.89
CA SER A 138 17.30 -0.79 -9.85
C SER A 138 17.94 -1.20 -11.17
N LYS A 139 17.50 -0.61 -12.30
CA LYS A 139 17.82 -1.03 -13.68
C LYS A 139 17.50 -2.50 -13.93
N ASP A 140 16.67 -3.11 -13.10
CA ASP A 140 16.22 -4.48 -13.19
C ASP A 140 14.80 -4.52 -13.74
N PHE A 141 14.62 -5.16 -14.90
CA PHE A 141 13.34 -5.28 -15.59
C PHE A 141 12.64 -6.62 -15.29
N ILE A 142 13.27 -7.52 -14.55
CA ILE A 142 12.71 -8.84 -14.25
C ILE A 142 11.42 -8.73 -13.42
N PRO A 143 11.38 -7.97 -12.29
CA PRO A 143 10.16 -7.86 -11.49
C PRO A 143 8.95 -7.32 -12.25
N PRO A 144 9.04 -6.22 -13.03
CA PRO A 144 7.90 -5.72 -13.80
C PRO A 144 7.45 -6.69 -14.90
N ILE A 145 8.37 -7.39 -15.57
CA ILE A 145 8.01 -8.39 -16.57
C ILE A 145 7.25 -9.55 -15.94
N VAL A 146 7.74 -10.08 -14.81
CA VAL A 146 7.06 -11.15 -14.06
C VAL A 146 5.68 -10.70 -13.60
N GLY A 147 5.54 -9.46 -13.11
CA GLY A 147 4.26 -8.87 -12.72
C GLY A 147 3.26 -8.80 -13.87
N ILE A 148 3.69 -8.30 -15.04
CA ILE A 148 2.85 -8.22 -16.24
C ILE A 148 2.44 -9.62 -16.72
N CYS A 149 3.39 -10.55 -16.83
CA CYS A 149 3.12 -11.91 -17.28
C CYS A 149 2.13 -12.63 -16.35
N SER A 150 2.31 -12.52 -15.02
CA SER A 150 1.40 -13.13 -14.06
C SER A 150 -0.01 -12.53 -14.13
N THR A 151 -0.11 -11.21 -14.31
CA THR A 151 -1.41 -10.52 -14.47
C THR A 151 -2.12 -11.00 -15.73
N ILE A 152 -1.43 -11.05 -16.87
CA ILE A 152 -2.01 -11.56 -18.14
C ILE A 152 -2.46 -13.01 -17.97
N MET A 153 -1.65 -13.84 -17.31
CA MET A 153 -1.99 -15.23 -17.05
C MET A 153 -3.24 -15.35 -16.16
N CYS A 154 -3.35 -14.59 -15.09
CA CYS A 154 -4.52 -14.58 -14.22
C CYS A 154 -5.79 -14.14 -14.97
N ILE A 155 -5.72 -13.06 -15.76
CA ILE A 155 -6.85 -12.59 -16.56
C ILE A 155 -7.28 -13.65 -17.60
N SER A 156 -6.31 -14.31 -18.23
CA SER A 156 -6.59 -15.37 -19.21
C SER A 156 -7.27 -16.57 -18.58
N LEU A 157 -6.79 -17.00 -17.40
CA LEU A 157 -7.37 -18.11 -16.63
C LEU A 157 -8.79 -17.78 -16.13
N SER A 158 -9.01 -16.54 -15.71
CA SER A 158 -10.34 -16.06 -15.33
C SER A 158 -11.31 -16.09 -16.51
N ARG A 159 -10.88 -15.63 -17.68
CA ARG A 159 -11.73 -15.66 -18.89
C ARG A 159 -12.02 -17.08 -19.39
N LEU A 160 -11.13 -18.03 -19.12
CA LEU A 160 -11.33 -19.45 -19.47
C LEU A 160 -12.21 -20.20 -18.45
N GLY A 161 -12.71 -19.51 -17.40
CA GLY A 161 -13.57 -20.10 -16.37
C GLY A 161 -12.86 -20.97 -15.33
N PHE A 162 -11.52 -20.99 -15.33
CA PHE A 162 -10.78 -21.73 -14.30
C PHE A 162 -10.73 -20.98 -12.96
N ILE A 163 -10.90 -19.66 -12.98
CA ILE A 163 -10.96 -18.81 -11.78
C ILE A 163 -12.16 -17.89 -11.95
N SER A 164 -13.18 -18.04 -11.13
CA SER A 164 -14.34 -17.13 -11.11
C SER A 164 -13.96 -15.89 -10.32
N VAL A 165 -13.84 -14.76 -10.99
CA VAL A 165 -13.59 -13.44 -10.38
C VAL A 165 -14.91 -12.74 -10.01
N ASP A 166 -16.05 -13.30 -10.44
CA ASP A 166 -17.37 -12.70 -10.28
C ASP A 166 -17.91 -12.74 -8.83
N ASN A 167 -17.15 -13.29 -7.88
CA ASN A 167 -17.51 -13.42 -6.46
C ASN A 167 -16.50 -12.77 -5.49
N ILE A 168 -15.67 -11.82 -5.96
CA ILE A 168 -14.78 -11.05 -5.09
C ILE A 168 -15.19 -9.58 -5.06
#